data_3ee897f9370ada11245b423bae5edd6f
#
_entry.id   3ee897f9370ada11245b423bae5edd6f
#
_cell.length_a   1.000
_cell.length_b   1.000
_cell.length_c   1.000
_cell.angle_alpha   90.00
_cell.angle_beta   90.00
_cell.angle_gamma   90.00
#
_symmetry.space_group_name_H-M   'P 1'
#
loop_
_entity.id
_entity.type
_entity.pdbx_description
1 polymer ?
#
loop_
_entity_poly.entity_id
_entity_poly.type
_entity_poly.pdbx_seq_one_letter_code
_entity_poly.pdbx_strand_id
1 'polypeptide(L)'
;MIQIQHLTIIHTKDLRELVHDLNLTIATGEKVAIIGEEGNGKSSLLALLVNPKAHLDHLSYQGTITKPDNPQVYIPQQISDSLQSLTLNDYFFADTYDLDYAILYRLADELHFDSERFASSQLISTLSGGEKLKIQLIRELARPHDFIFLDEPSNDMDLTTMTWLKDFIKH
;
A
#
# COMPACT_ATOMS: atom_id res chain seq x y z
N MET A 1 -16.25 -7.54 2.97
CA MET A 1 -16.84 -6.32 3.58
C MET A 1 -15.95 -5.87 4.73
N ILE A 2 -15.61 -4.59 4.81
CA ILE A 2 -14.95 -3.96 5.96
C ILE A 2 -15.99 -3.08 6.66
N GLN A 3 -16.05 -3.14 7.99
CA GLN A 3 -16.95 -2.32 8.78
C GLN A 3 -16.16 -1.61 9.88
N ILE A 4 -16.33 -0.30 9.95
CA ILE A 4 -15.75 0.58 10.96
C ILE A 4 -16.88 1.22 11.73
N GLN A 5 -16.83 1.16 13.07
CA GLN A 5 -17.85 1.71 13.95
C GLN A 5 -17.19 2.54 15.05
N HIS A 6 -17.63 3.79 15.15
CA HIS A 6 -17.20 4.74 16.18
C HIS A 6 -15.68 4.85 16.32
N LEU A 7 -14.94 4.78 15.19
CA LEU A 7 -13.49 4.81 15.21
C LEU A 7 -12.96 6.21 15.45
N THR A 8 -12.26 6.38 16.56
CA THR A 8 -11.47 7.58 16.89
C THR A 8 -10.01 7.19 16.97
N ILE A 9 -9.15 7.89 16.23
CA ILE A 9 -7.70 7.65 16.19
C ILE A 9 -6.98 8.84 16.77
N ILE A 10 -6.08 8.58 17.71
CA ILE A 10 -5.29 9.59 18.42
C ILE A 10 -3.80 9.27 18.24
N HIS A 11 -3.01 10.28 17.89
CA HIS A 11 -1.56 10.18 17.86
C HIS A 11 -1.00 10.22 19.29
N THR A 12 -0.21 9.21 19.68
CA THR A 12 0.18 9.01 21.10
C THR A 12 1.14 10.06 21.63
N LYS A 13 1.97 10.70 20.77
CA LYS A 13 3.00 11.65 21.22
C LYS A 13 2.46 13.03 21.58
N ASP A 14 1.54 13.55 20.78
CA ASP A 14 0.99 14.90 20.95
C ASP A 14 -0.50 14.91 21.31
N LEU A 15 -1.09 13.73 21.47
CA LEU A 15 -2.50 13.51 21.82
C LEU A 15 -3.47 14.14 20.80
N ARG A 16 -3.00 14.39 19.59
CA ARG A 16 -3.81 14.98 18.53
C ARG A 16 -4.79 13.92 17.99
N GLU A 17 -6.05 14.29 17.94
CA GLU A 17 -7.07 13.49 17.32
C GLU A 17 -6.92 13.59 15.79
N LEU A 18 -6.71 12.45 15.14
CA LEU A 18 -6.52 12.33 13.70
C LEU A 18 -7.82 11.97 12.98
N VAL A 19 -8.65 11.15 13.62
CA VAL A 19 -9.96 10.72 13.11
C VAL A 19 -10.93 10.73 14.28
N HIS A 20 -12.13 11.29 14.08
CA HIS A 20 -13.17 11.38 15.10
C HIS A 20 -14.43 10.62 14.69
N ASP A 21 -14.87 9.68 15.52
CA ASP A 21 -16.14 8.95 15.42
C ASP A 21 -16.50 8.45 14.01
N LEU A 22 -15.50 7.93 13.28
CA LEU A 22 -15.70 7.45 11.91
C LEU A 22 -16.58 6.20 11.90
N ASN A 23 -17.65 6.27 11.12
CA ASN A 23 -18.51 5.14 10.81
C ASN A 23 -18.50 4.91 9.30
N LEU A 24 -18.01 3.74 8.86
CA LEU A 24 -17.86 3.43 7.44
C LEU A 24 -18.07 1.94 7.20
N THR A 25 -18.78 1.62 6.13
CA THR A 25 -18.89 0.25 5.64
C THR A 25 -18.42 0.21 4.19
N ILE A 26 -17.51 -0.69 3.88
CA ILE A 26 -16.99 -0.92 2.53
C ILE A 26 -17.45 -2.31 2.08
N ALA A 27 -18.29 -2.35 1.07
CA ALA A 27 -18.80 -3.61 0.51
C ALA A 27 -17.72 -4.30 -0.36
N THR A 28 -17.93 -5.58 -0.67
CA THR A 28 -17.08 -6.32 -1.59
C THR A 28 -17.18 -5.71 -2.99
N GLY A 29 -16.05 -5.47 -3.63
CA GLY A 29 -15.96 -4.83 -4.96
C GLY A 29 -16.13 -3.31 -4.94
N GLU A 30 -16.37 -2.71 -3.78
CA GLU A 30 -16.47 -1.26 -3.64
C GLU A 30 -15.09 -0.60 -3.68
N LYS A 31 -15.01 0.54 -4.35
CA LYS A 31 -13.81 1.38 -4.47
C LYS A 31 -14.07 2.66 -3.69
N VAL A 32 -13.25 2.91 -2.67
CA VAL A 32 -13.42 4.04 -1.75
C VAL A 32 -12.20 4.94 -1.83
N ALA A 33 -12.42 6.24 -2.01
CA ALA A 33 -11.39 7.26 -1.92
C ALA A 33 -11.52 8.04 -0.61
N ILE A 34 -10.43 8.13 0.15
CA ILE A 34 -10.34 8.95 1.35
C ILE A 34 -9.67 10.26 0.97
N ILE A 35 -10.40 11.36 1.11
CA ILE A 35 -9.94 12.70 0.74
C ILE A 35 -9.81 13.55 2.00
N GLY A 36 -8.76 14.33 2.09
CA GLY A 36 -8.51 15.24 3.20
C GLY A 36 -7.13 15.89 3.08
N GLU A 37 -6.92 16.94 3.85
CA GLU A 37 -5.64 17.66 3.89
C GLU A 37 -4.51 16.78 4.42
N GLU A 38 -3.27 17.19 4.18
CA GLU A 38 -2.10 16.54 4.74
C GLU A 38 -2.13 16.56 6.28
N GLY A 39 -1.76 15.45 6.90
CA GLY A 39 -1.78 15.32 8.36
C GLY A 39 -3.14 14.96 8.98
N ASN A 40 -4.22 14.83 8.20
CA ASN A 40 -5.57 14.48 8.71
C ASN A 40 -5.78 12.97 8.92
N GLY A 41 -4.71 12.19 9.14
CA GLY A 41 -4.82 10.80 9.58
C GLY A 41 -5.18 9.79 8.48
N LYS A 42 -5.15 10.14 7.18
CA LYS A 42 -5.44 9.20 6.08
C LYS A 42 -4.55 7.96 6.13
N SER A 43 -3.24 8.16 6.16
CA SER A 43 -2.24 7.07 6.26
C SER A 43 -2.38 6.30 7.57
N SER A 44 -2.71 6.96 8.69
CA SER A 44 -2.96 6.32 9.97
C SER A 44 -4.17 5.40 9.93
N LEU A 45 -5.25 5.84 9.27
CA LEU A 45 -6.44 5.01 9.05
C LEU A 45 -6.11 3.79 8.19
N LEU A 46 -5.42 3.99 7.05
CA LEU A 46 -5.00 2.88 6.18
C LEU A 46 -4.10 1.89 6.94
N ALA A 47 -3.11 2.38 7.68
CA ALA A 47 -2.20 1.56 8.48
C ALA A 47 -2.95 0.69 9.50
N LEU A 48 -3.93 1.25 10.21
CA LEU A 48 -4.78 0.50 11.15
C LEU A 48 -5.67 -0.52 10.43
N LEU A 49 -6.18 -0.21 9.24
CA LEU A 49 -6.94 -1.17 8.44
C LEU A 49 -6.08 -2.34 7.96
N VAL A 50 -4.82 -2.09 7.64
CA VAL A 50 -3.87 -3.13 7.23
C VAL A 50 -3.46 -3.99 8.43
N ASN A 51 -2.90 -3.40 9.46
CA ASN A 51 -2.44 -4.11 10.66
C ASN A 51 -2.56 -3.25 11.93
N PRO A 52 -3.68 -3.35 12.66
CA PRO A 52 -3.89 -2.57 13.87
C PRO A 52 -2.78 -2.74 14.91
N LYS A 53 -2.20 -3.94 15.01
CA LYS A 53 -1.20 -4.25 16.05
C LYS A 53 0.18 -3.65 15.79
N ALA A 54 0.54 -3.43 14.53
CA ALA A 54 1.87 -2.90 14.15
C ALA A 54 2.03 -1.41 14.47
N HIS A 55 0.97 -0.69 14.77
CA HIS A 55 0.98 0.77 14.88
C HIS A 55 0.62 1.29 16.29
N LEU A 56 0.48 0.40 17.29
CA LEU A 56 0.11 0.78 18.66
C LEU A 56 1.16 1.64 19.37
N ASP A 57 2.41 1.65 18.92
CA ASP A 57 3.47 2.49 19.48
C ASP A 57 3.26 3.99 19.18
N HIS A 58 2.57 4.29 18.09
CA HIS A 58 2.39 5.68 17.60
C HIS A 58 0.95 6.12 17.61
N LEU A 59 0.01 5.17 17.60
CA LEU A 59 -1.42 5.42 17.48
C LEU A 59 -2.15 4.71 18.62
N SER A 60 -3.12 5.37 19.21
CA SER A 60 -4.16 4.75 20.01
C SER A 60 -5.49 4.92 19.30
N TYR A 61 -6.39 3.95 19.44
CA TYR A 61 -7.70 4.06 18.83
C TYR A 61 -8.79 3.49 19.74
N GLN A 62 -9.99 3.99 19.56
CA GLN A 62 -11.23 3.49 20.15
C GLN A 62 -12.20 3.15 19.01
N GLY A 63 -13.19 2.32 19.29
CA GLY A 63 -14.15 1.85 18.30
C GLY A 63 -13.82 0.45 17.80
N THR A 64 -14.49 0.03 16.74
CA THR A 64 -14.38 -1.33 16.22
C THR A 64 -14.05 -1.32 14.74
N ILE A 65 -13.07 -2.12 14.34
CA ILE A 65 -12.76 -2.43 12.95
C ILE A 65 -13.00 -3.92 12.76
N THR A 66 -13.96 -4.26 11.90
CA THR A 66 -14.27 -5.64 11.52
C THR A 66 -13.93 -5.81 10.05
N LYS A 67 -13.02 -6.72 9.74
CA LYS A 67 -12.67 -7.11 8.37
C LYS A 67 -12.40 -8.61 8.32
N PRO A 68 -12.61 -9.27 7.17
CA PRO A 68 -12.21 -10.66 7.02
C PRO A 68 -10.67 -10.76 7.04
N ASP A 69 -10.18 -11.91 7.49
CA ASP A 69 -8.75 -12.25 7.50
C ASP A 69 -8.32 -12.77 6.12
N ASN A 70 -8.53 -11.95 5.11
CA ASN A 70 -8.23 -12.27 3.73
C ASN A 70 -6.89 -11.61 3.33
N PRO A 71 -6.18 -12.16 2.32
CA PRO A 71 -4.97 -11.56 1.80
C PRO A 71 -5.19 -10.11 1.37
N GLN A 72 -4.25 -9.25 1.70
CA GLN A 72 -4.32 -7.82 1.42
C GLN A 72 -2.98 -7.29 0.94
N VAL A 73 -3.04 -6.29 0.10
CA VAL A 73 -1.91 -5.53 -0.41
C VAL A 73 -1.95 -4.12 0.13
N TYR A 74 -0.82 -3.61 0.57
CA TYR A 74 -0.66 -2.22 0.98
C TYR A 74 0.51 -1.59 0.25
N ILE A 75 0.24 -0.53 -0.48
CA ILE A 75 1.24 0.29 -1.15
C ILE A 75 1.37 1.58 -0.34
N PRO A 76 2.42 1.72 0.48
CA PRO A 76 2.65 2.92 1.27
C PRO A 76 3.13 4.07 0.38
N GLN A 77 2.96 5.30 0.87
CA GLN A 77 3.47 6.51 0.21
C GLN A 77 4.98 6.44 -0.06
N GLN A 78 5.73 5.87 0.86
CA GLN A 78 7.17 5.69 0.73
C GLN A 78 7.58 4.27 1.11
N ILE A 79 8.54 3.74 0.37
CA ILE A 79 9.16 2.45 0.69
C ILE A 79 9.98 2.58 1.98
N SER A 80 9.88 1.63 2.90
CA SER A 80 10.58 1.69 4.19
C SER A 80 12.11 1.66 4.02
N ASP A 81 12.83 2.26 4.96
CA ASP A 81 14.30 2.30 4.94
C ASP A 81 14.93 0.89 4.92
N SER A 82 14.31 -0.06 5.59
CA SER A 82 14.74 -1.46 5.57
C SER A 82 14.69 -2.07 4.17
N LEU A 83 13.64 -1.79 3.41
CA LEU A 83 13.50 -2.24 2.03
C LEU A 83 14.43 -1.48 1.07
N GLN A 84 14.71 -0.20 1.34
CA GLN A 84 15.62 0.59 0.50
C GLN A 84 17.06 0.06 0.49
N SER A 85 17.47 -0.67 1.52
CA SER A 85 18.79 -1.30 1.62
C SER A 85 18.93 -2.63 0.87
N LEU A 86 17.81 -3.18 0.38
CA LEU A 86 17.81 -4.42 -0.39
C LEU A 86 18.25 -4.18 -1.84
N THR A 87 18.79 -5.24 -2.45
CA THR A 87 18.93 -5.29 -3.91
C THR A 87 17.58 -5.60 -4.56
N LEU A 88 17.45 -5.32 -5.85
CA LEU A 88 16.25 -5.72 -6.60
C LEU A 88 16.07 -7.24 -6.57
N ASN A 89 17.18 -7.99 -6.69
CA ASN A 89 17.14 -9.45 -6.57
C ASN A 89 16.56 -9.92 -5.23
N ASP A 90 17.05 -9.36 -4.13
CA ASP A 90 16.53 -9.74 -2.81
C ASP A 90 15.09 -9.32 -2.63
N TYR A 91 14.72 -8.14 -3.10
CA TYR A 91 13.35 -7.64 -3.03
C TYR A 91 12.33 -8.53 -3.76
N PHE A 92 12.67 -9.00 -4.95
CA PHE A 92 11.76 -9.83 -5.74
C PHE A 92 11.83 -11.32 -5.42
N PHE A 93 12.98 -11.85 -4.96
CA PHE A 93 13.21 -13.29 -4.92
C PHE A 93 13.64 -13.86 -3.55
N ALA A 94 13.89 -13.03 -2.52
CA ALA A 94 14.25 -13.57 -1.21
C ALA A 94 13.08 -14.24 -0.48
N ASP A 95 11.85 -13.81 -0.73
CA ASP A 95 10.62 -14.36 -0.13
C ASP A 95 9.56 -14.51 -1.22
N THR A 96 9.52 -15.70 -1.81
CA THR A 96 8.79 -15.94 -3.07
C THR A 96 7.58 -16.86 -2.96
N TYR A 97 7.23 -17.30 -1.75
CA TYR A 97 6.21 -18.32 -1.55
C TYR A 97 4.83 -17.97 -2.11
N ASP A 98 4.53 -16.68 -2.28
CA ASP A 98 3.22 -16.19 -2.67
C ASP A 98 3.22 -15.38 -3.99
N LEU A 99 4.31 -15.34 -4.75
CA LEU A 99 4.37 -14.57 -5.99
C LEU A 99 3.89 -15.37 -7.19
N ASP A 100 2.92 -14.83 -7.91
CA ASP A 100 2.57 -15.28 -9.28
C ASP A 100 3.52 -14.64 -10.29
N TYR A 101 4.48 -15.41 -10.77
CA TYR A 101 5.49 -14.92 -11.72
C TYR A 101 4.89 -14.51 -13.07
N ALA A 102 3.79 -15.12 -13.51
CA ALA A 102 3.16 -14.71 -14.76
C ALA A 102 2.55 -13.31 -14.62
N ILE A 103 1.91 -13.03 -13.47
CA ILE A 103 1.40 -11.70 -13.15
C ILE A 103 2.56 -10.72 -12.98
N LEU A 104 3.63 -11.10 -12.27
CA LEU A 104 4.81 -10.26 -12.02
C LEU A 104 5.40 -9.71 -13.32
N TYR A 105 5.71 -10.60 -14.28
CA TYR A 105 6.30 -10.19 -15.55
C TYR A 105 5.33 -9.42 -16.43
N ARG A 106 4.05 -9.76 -16.42
CA ARG A 106 3.02 -8.99 -17.12
C ARG A 106 2.93 -7.55 -16.57
N LEU A 107 2.90 -7.38 -15.25
CA LEU A 107 2.85 -6.06 -14.64
C LEU A 107 4.12 -5.24 -14.92
N ALA A 108 5.29 -5.88 -14.98
CA ALA A 108 6.52 -5.20 -15.38
C ALA A 108 6.42 -4.63 -16.81
N ASP A 109 5.90 -5.40 -17.75
CA ASP A 109 5.68 -4.96 -19.12
C ASP A 109 4.66 -3.82 -19.20
N GLU A 110 3.51 -3.97 -18.55
CA GLU A 110 2.44 -2.96 -18.51
C GLU A 110 2.90 -1.63 -17.89
N LEU A 111 3.75 -1.68 -16.86
CA LEU A 111 4.31 -0.51 -16.16
C LEU A 111 5.62 -0.01 -16.80
N HIS A 112 6.06 -0.61 -17.90
CA HIS A 112 7.32 -0.28 -18.60
C HIS A 112 8.52 -0.30 -17.65
N PHE A 113 8.62 -1.32 -16.82
CA PHE A 113 9.77 -1.60 -15.98
C PHE A 113 10.55 -2.78 -16.56
N ASP A 114 11.83 -2.59 -16.83
CA ASP A 114 12.70 -3.63 -17.38
C ASP A 114 12.85 -4.79 -16.39
N SER A 115 12.20 -5.92 -16.72
CA SER A 115 12.19 -7.11 -15.87
C SER A 115 13.55 -7.81 -15.76
N GLU A 116 14.50 -7.57 -16.66
CA GLU A 116 15.87 -8.09 -16.54
C GLU A 116 16.57 -7.54 -15.29
N ARG A 117 16.17 -6.35 -14.84
CA ARG A 117 16.67 -5.73 -13.61
C ARG A 117 16.25 -6.44 -12.34
N PHE A 118 15.20 -7.26 -12.35
CA PHE A 118 14.74 -7.97 -11.13
C PHE A 118 15.84 -8.81 -10.48
N ALA A 119 16.68 -9.45 -11.30
CA ALA A 119 17.79 -10.28 -10.81
C ALA A 119 19.10 -9.50 -10.58
N SER A 120 19.05 -8.17 -10.60
CA SER A 120 20.25 -7.33 -10.46
C SER A 120 20.62 -7.05 -9.00
N SER A 121 21.89 -6.73 -8.77
CA SER A 121 22.41 -6.25 -7.49
C SER A 121 22.16 -4.74 -7.28
N GLN A 122 21.33 -4.09 -8.11
CA GLN A 122 20.98 -2.68 -7.95
C GLN A 122 20.20 -2.47 -6.65
N LEU A 123 20.63 -1.51 -5.84
CA LEU A 123 19.95 -1.16 -4.58
C LEU A 123 18.67 -0.37 -4.87
N ILE A 124 17.60 -0.68 -4.13
CA ILE A 124 16.33 0.04 -4.21
C ILE A 124 16.50 1.53 -3.89
N SER A 125 17.42 1.88 -2.98
CA SER A 125 17.72 3.28 -2.65
C SER A 125 18.18 4.11 -3.86
N THR A 126 18.74 3.48 -4.90
CA THR A 126 19.23 4.15 -6.11
C THR A 126 18.16 4.38 -7.17
N LEU A 127 16.98 3.84 -6.98
CA LEU A 127 15.84 4.02 -7.88
C LEU A 127 15.22 5.42 -7.71
N SER A 128 14.66 5.95 -8.79
CA SER A 128 13.80 7.13 -8.72
C SER A 128 12.52 6.84 -7.94
N GLY A 129 11.81 7.87 -7.47
CA GLY A 129 10.52 7.73 -6.79
C GLY A 129 9.52 6.93 -7.62
N GLY A 130 9.39 7.27 -8.90
CA GLY A 130 8.51 6.54 -9.82
C GLY A 130 8.89 5.08 -10.03
N GLU A 131 10.18 4.76 -10.12
CA GLU A 131 10.64 3.36 -10.19
C GLU A 131 10.37 2.60 -8.89
N LYS A 132 10.54 3.24 -7.73
CA LYS A 132 10.21 2.64 -6.43
C LYS A 132 8.73 2.29 -6.32
N LEU A 133 7.86 3.16 -6.81
CA LEU A 133 6.43 2.88 -6.85
C LEU A 133 6.11 1.72 -7.82
N LYS A 134 6.72 1.72 -9.02
CA LYS A 134 6.51 0.63 -9.99
C LYS A 134 6.87 -0.73 -9.40
N ILE A 135 8.03 -0.88 -8.76
CA ILE A 135 8.42 -2.15 -8.17
C ILE A 135 7.50 -2.58 -7.02
N GLN A 136 6.95 -1.65 -6.24
CA GLN A 136 5.95 -1.96 -5.22
C GLN A 136 4.66 -2.47 -5.86
N LEU A 137 4.12 -1.77 -6.87
CA LEU A 137 2.92 -2.19 -7.60
C LEU A 137 3.13 -3.57 -8.21
N ILE A 138 4.24 -3.79 -8.92
CA ILE A 138 4.56 -5.06 -9.59
C ILE A 138 4.60 -6.21 -8.57
N ARG A 139 5.35 -6.05 -7.47
CA ARG A 139 5.54 -7.13 -6.50
C ARG A 139 4.28 -7.41 -5.69
N GLU A 140 3.67 -6.36 -5.17
CA GLU A 140 2.53 -6.52 -4.27
C GLU A 140 1.27 -7.00 -5.01
N LEU A 141 1.01 -6.52 -6.23
CA LEU A 141 -0.13 -6.97 -7.02
C LEU A 141 0.08 -8.35 -7.68
N ALA A 142 1.31 -8.87 -7.71
CA ALA A 142 1.59 -10.25 -8.09
C ALA A 142 1.34 -11.26 -6.95
N ARG A 143 0.97 -10.81 -5.76
CA ARG A 143 0.57 -11.65 -4.63
C ARG A 143 -0.95 -11.84 -4.61
N PRO A 144 -1.46 -12.96 -4.05
CA PRO A 144 -2.89 -13.12 -3.83
C PRO A 144 -3.43 -11.99 -2.95
N HIS A 145 -4.53 -11.37 -3.35
CA HIS A 145 -5.15 -10.28 -2.58
C HIS A 145 -6.65 -10.15 -2.85
N ASP A 146 -7.40 -9.85 -1.80
CA ASP A 146 -8.83 -9.49 -1.87
C ASP A 146 -9.05 -8.01 -1.53
N PHE A 147 -8.03 -7.37 -0.95
CA PHE A 147 -8.05 -5.94 -0.61
C PHE A 147 -6.77 -5.27 -1.09
N ILE A 148 -6.92 -4.09 -1.65
CA ILE A 148 -5.80 -3.22 -2.05
C ILE A 148 -5.95 -1.89 -1.33
N PHE A 149 -4.93 -1.50 -0.59
CA PHE A 149 -4.82 -0.20 0.07
C PHE A 149 -3.70 0.60 -0.58
N LEU A 150 -4.03 1.79 -1.09
CA LEU A 150 -3.08 2.69 -1.74
C LEU A 150 -2.99 3.99 -0.92
N ASP A 151 -1.81 4.34 -0.46
CA ASP A 151 -1.57 5.54 0.34
C ASP A 151 -0.85 6.61 -0.51
N GLU A 152 -1.59 7.63 -0.94
CA GLU A 152 -1.12 8.74 -1.77
C GLU A 152 -0.25 8.31 -2.98
N PRO A 153 -0.68 7.33 -3.78
CA PRO A 153 0.17 6.72 -4.80
C PRO A 153 0.55 7.67 -5.93
N SER A 154 -0.11 8.83 -6.05
CA SER A 154 0.09 9.78 -7.15
C SER A 154 1.34 10.65 -7.03
N ASN A 155 2.00 10.73 -5.85
CA ASN A 155 3.04 11.72 -5.58
C ASN A 155 4.29 11.59 -6.46
N ASP A 156 4.67 10.36 -6.84
CA ASP A 156 5.87 10.09 -7.66
C ASP A 156 5.56 9.45 -9.02
N MET A 157 4.29 9.51 -9.46
CA MET A 157 3.88 8.87 -10.71
C MET A 157 4.25 9.67 -11.95
N ASP A 158 4.83 8.98 -12.93
CA ASP A 158 4.80 9.46 -14.30
C ASP A 158 3.39 9.32 -14.92
N LEU A 159 3.14 10.01 -16.02
CA LEU A 159 1.82 10.01 -16.68
C LEU A 159 1.38 8.61 -17.11
N THR A 160 2.31 7.77 -17.52
CA THR A 160 2.04 6.40 -17.96
C THR A 160 1.56 5.55 -16.80
N THR A 161 2.28 5.56 -15.68
CA THR A 161 1.90 4.85 -14.45
C THR A 161 0.56 5.35 -13.90
N MET A 162 0.32 6.67 -13.95
CA MET A 162 -0.96 7.24 -13.52
C MET A 162 -2.12 6.77 -14.39
N THR A 163 -1.93 6.71 -15.71
CA THR A 163 -2.97 6.23 -16.64
C THR A 163 -3.25 4.76 -16.39
N TRP A 164 -2.20 3.95 -16.27
CA TRP A 164 -2.32 2.53 -15.94
C TRP A 164 -3.09 2.30 -14.63
N LEU A 165 -2.74 3.02 -13.54
CA LEU A 165 -3.41 2.88 -12.25
C LEU A 165 -4.89 3.28 -12.32
N LYS A 166 -5.21 4.36 -13.04
CA LYS A 166 -6.61 4.75 -13.26
C LYS A 166 -7.43 3.67 -13.95
N ASP A 167 -6.85 3.01 -14.95
CA ASP A 167 -7.53 1.94 -15.67
C ASP A 167 -7.61 0.66 -14.83
N PHE A 168 -6.56 0.33 -14.09
CA PHE A 168 -6.56 -0.77 -13.12
C PHE A 168 -7.65 -0.60 -12.05
N ILE A 169 -7.82 0.59 -11.49
CA ILE A 169 -8.86 0.85 -10.47
C ILE A 169 -10.27 0.78 -11.06
N LYS A 170 -10.48 1.06 -12.35
CA LYS A 170 -11.84 1.00 -12.96
C LYS A 170 -12.36 -0.41 -13.13
N HIS A 171 -11.49 -1.36 -13.35
CA HIS A 171 -11.82 -2.77 -13.60
C HIS A 171 -11.64 -3.63 -12.35
#